data_145cd471e8f004be66734471e7f1b941
#
_entry.id   145cd471e8f004be66734471e7f1b941
#
_cell.length_a   1.000
_cell.length_b   1.000
_cell.length_c   1.000
_cell.angle_alpha   90.00
_cell.angle_beta   90.00
_cell.angle_gamma   90.00
#
_symmetry.space_group_name_H-M   'P 1'
#
loop_
_entity.id
_entity.type
_entity.pdbx_description
1 polymer ?
#
loop_
_entity_poly.entity_id
_entity_poly.type
_entity_poly.pdbx_seq_one_letter_code
_entity_poly.pdbx_strand_id
1 'polypeptide(L)'
;EADVLYMNPLTSPQDTQTIFRYADRLSFVAEIPANNPAEAVRKLIEWVGVDEVLKNLRCIVTQKLVRKLCDDCKQAFRPNPLLLKKLRLPPETSVLYRAPLPPPPDDPNAQTIEELCADCDGVPYHGRVAAFEMFEMTDTMKEVVANGAAPDAIREQMLADGQTTLQIDAIRLVAEGKTSLEEVQRTFAPGVAKKRPAKARPKPPAK
;
A
#
# COMPACT_ATOMS: atom_id res chain seq x y z
N GLU A 1 29.73 4.58 -17.06
CA GLU A 1 29.88 4.12 -15.67
C GLU A 1 28.50 4.27 -15.01
N ALA A 2 27.97 3.25 -14.34
CA ALA A 2 26.64 3.31 -13.75
C ALA A 2 26.76 3.72 -12.27
N ASP A 3 26.00 4.73 -11.85
CA ASP A 3 25.97 5.20 -10.45
C ASP A 3 24.89 4.49 -9.62
N VAL A 4 23.83 4.01 -10.29
CA VAL A 4 22.70 3.32 -9.68
C VAL A 4 22.39 2.04 -10.45
N LEU A 5 22.26 0.94 -9.74
CA LEU A 5 21.90 -0.36 -10.30
C LEU A 5 20.53 -0.80 -9.77
N TYR A 6 19.63 -1.16 -10.69
CA TYR A 6 18.39 -1.87 -10.34
C TYR A 6 18.63 -3.37 -10.38
N MET A 7 18.22 -4.04 -9.31
CA MET A 7 18.44 -5.48 -9.14
C MET A 7 17.12 -6.23 -9.09
N ASN A 8 17.15 -7.47 -9.57
CA ASN A 8 16.07 -8.42 -9.37
C ASN A 8 15.76 -8.62 -7.88
N PRO A 9 14.56 -9.13 -7.55
CA PRO A 9 14.19 -9.34 -6.15
C PRO A 9 15.24 -10.13 -5.37
N LEU A 10 15.61 -9.59 -4.20
CA LEU A 10 16.48 -10.24 -3.24
C LEU A 10 15.75 -11.40 -2.59
N THR A 11 16.08 -12.61 -3.00
CA THR A 11 15.43 -13.83 -2.50
C THR A 11 16.37 -14.72 -1.70
N SER A 12 17.67 -14.42 -1.70
CA SER A 12 18.69 -15.20 -1.00
C SER A 12 19.64 -14.33 -0.16
N PRO A 13 20.17 -14.86 0.95
CA PRO A 13 21.21 -14.19 1.72
C PRO A 13 22.47 -13.90 0.89
N GLN A 14 22.87 -14.83 0.01
CA GLN A 14 24.09 -14.73 -0.78
C GLN A 14 24.06 -13.54 -1.74
N ASP A 15 22.95 -13.36 -2.47
CA ASP A 15 22.79 -12.24 -3.38
C ASP A 15 22.80 -10.91 -2.61
N THR A 16 22.11 -10.88 -1.47
CA THR A 16 22.06 -9.70 -0.61
C THR A 16 23.42 -9.33 -0.05
N GLN A 17 24.18 -10.30 0.47
CA GLN A 17 25.55 -10.08 0.95
C GLN A 17 26.46 -9.55 -0.16
N THR A 18 26.30 -10.04 -1.39
CA THR A 18 27.07 -9.57 -2.53
C THR A 18 26.78 -8.10 -2.81
N ILE A 19 25.51 -7.69 -2.82
CA ILE A 19 25.11 -6.31 -3.07
C ILE A 19 25.65 -5.39 -1.95
N PHE A 20 25.47 -5.77 -0.69
CA PHE A 20 25.93 -4.97 0.44
C PHE A 20 27.44 -4.78 0.47
N ARG A 21 28.21 -5.73 -0.05
CA ARG A 21 29.67 -5.61 -0.18
C ARG A 21 30.11 -4.48 -1.13
N TYR A 22 29.26 -4.11 -2.09
CA TYR A 22 29.55 -3.04 -3.06
C TYR A 22 28.76 -1.75 -2.78
N ALA A 23 27.97 -1.70 -1.72
CA ALA A 23 27.11 -0.57 -1.41
C ALA A 23 27.86 0.70 -0.93
N ASP A 24 29.15 0.61 -0.70
CA ASP A 24 30.05 1.75 -0.45
C ASP A 24 30.44 2.51 -1.73
N ARG A 25 30.29 1.88 -2.90
CA ARG A 25 30.70 2.42 -4.20
C ARG A 25 29.57 2.67 -5.17
N LEU A 26 28.48 1.90 -5.03
CA LEU A 26 27.35 1.91 -5.93
C LEU A 26 26.05 2.03 -5.15
N SER A 27 25.10 2.78 -5.69
CA SER A 27 23.74 2.79 -5.18
C SER A 27 22.92 1.64 -5.80
N PHE A 28 22.16 0.95 -4.96
CA PHE A 28 21.30 -0.15 -5.40
C PHE A 28 19.83 0.15 -5.11
N VAL A 29 19.00 -0.19 -6.09
CA VAL A 29 17.55 -0.29 -5.92
C VAL A 29 17.16 -1.75 -6.15
N ALA A 30 16.60 -2.40 -5.15
CA ALA A 30 16.23 -3.80 -5.23
C ALA A 30 14.88 -4.06 -4.58
N GLU A 31 14.15 -5.03 -5.09
CA GLU A 31 12.93 -5.51 -4.46
C GLU A 31 13.27 -6.56 -3.41
N ILE A 32 12.54 -6.54 -2.27
CA ILE A 32 12.61 -7.58 -1.25
C ILE A 32 11.18 -8.05 -0.92
N PRO A 33 10.89 -9.35 -0.95
CA PRO A 33 9.56 -9.86 -0.60
C PRO A 33 9.34 -9.73 0.90
N ALA A 34 8.57 -8.71 1.30
CA ALA A 34 8.15 -8.42 2.67
C ALA A 34 6.76 -7.77 2.66
N ASN A 35 6.02 -7.89 3.76
CA ASN A 35 4.67 -7.32 3.87
C ASN A 35 4.68 -5.85 4.34
N ASN A 36 5.78 -5.41 4.97
CA ASN A 36 5.96 -4.07 5.50
C ASN A 36 7.46 -3.77 5.69
N PRO A 37 7.84 -2.49 5.91
CA PRO A 37 9.23 -2.11 6.09
C PRO A 37 9.93 -2.81 7.27
N ALA A 38 9.26 -3.01 8.39
CA ALA A 38 9.84 -3.65 9.57
C ALA A 38 10.23 -5.11 9.29
N GLU A 39 9.40 -5.85 8.54
CA GLU A 39 9.74 -7.20 8.09
C GLU A 39 10.94 -7.19 7.14
N ALA A 40 11.00 -6.23 6.22
CA ALA A 40 12.13 -6.09 5.30
C ALA A 40 13.43 -5.79 6.05
N VAL A 41 13.41 -4.86 7.01
CA VAL A 41 14.58 -4.54 7.86
C VAL A 41 15.06 -5.78 8.61
N ARG A 42 14.17 -6.50 9.27
CA ARG A 42 14.52 -7.73 10.00
C ARG A 42 15.15 -8.78 9.10
N LYS A 43 14.58 -8.97 7.92
CA LYS A 43 15.08 -9.93 6.94
C LYS A 43 16.49 -9.53 6.44
N LEU A 44 16.72 -8.26 6.19
CA LEU A 44 18.04 -7.76 5.85
C LEU A 44 19.03 -7.97 6.99
N ILE A 45 18.67 -7.69 8.24
CA ILE A 45 19.52 -7.95 9.42
C ILE A 45 19.89 -9.42 9.51
N GLU A 46 18.93 -10.33 9.31
CA GLU A 46 19.16 -11.78 9.30
C GLU A 46 20.16 -12.21 8.21
N TRP A 47 20.13 -11.56 7.04
CA TRP A 47 20.94 -11.94 5.90
C TRP A 47 22.34 -11.32 5.87
N VAL A 48 22.49 -10.07 6.32
CA VAL A 48 23.74 -9.34 6.21
C VAL A 48 24.29 -8.80 7.55
N GLY A 49 23.52 -8.89 8.62
CA GLY A 49 23.89 -8.35 9.92
C GLY A 49 23.44 -6.90 10.12
N VAL A 50 23.32 -6.50 11.40
CA VAL A 50 22.80 -5.18 11.79
C VAL A 50 23.72 -4.06 11.33
N ASP A 51 25.04 -4.22 11.46
CA ASP A 51 26.03 -3.18 11.14
C ASP A 51 25.99 -2.79 9.65
N GLU A 52 25.87 -3.80 8.77
CA GLU A 52 25.75 -3.58 7.32
C GLU A 52 24.43 -2.87 6.97
N VAL A 53 23.33 -3.21 7.65
CA VAL A 53 22.04 -2.55 7.46
C VAL A 53 22.11 -1.09 7.90
N LEU A 54 22.65 -0.81 9.08
CA LEU A 54 22.79 0.55 9.62
C LEU A 54 23.67 1.45 8.73
N LYS A 55 24.70 0.87 8.14
CA LYS A 55 25.67 1.58 7.27
C LYS A 55 25.06 1.89 5.90
N ASN A 56 24.39 0.92 5.27
CA ASN A 56 24.11 0.94 3.84
C ASN A 56 22.64 1.13 3.49
N LEU A 57 21.68 0.72 4.33
CA LEU A 57 20.27 0.92 4.05
C LEU A 57 19.91 2.41 4.17
N ARG A 58 19.26 2.95 3.15
CA ARG A 58 18.78 4.35 3.14
C ARG A 58 17.29 4.45 3.33
N CYS A 59 16.53 3.75 2.51
CA CYS A 59 15.08 3.76 2.59
C CYS A 59 14.47 2.44 2.10
N ILE A 60 13.23 2.19 2.51
CA ILE A 60 12.37 1.14 1.98
C ILE A 60 11.06 1.79 1.57
N VAL A 61 10.63 1.52 0.33
CA VAL A 61 9.34 1.96 -0.17
C VAL A 61 8.44 0.74 -0.30
N THR A 62 7.32 0.77 0.40
CA THR A 62 6.25 -0.21 0.24
C THR A 62 5.10 0.42 -0.51
N GLN A 63 4.49 -0.31 -1.43
CA GLN A 63 3.35 0.19 -2.19
C GLN A 63 2.20 -0.81 -2.22
N LYS A 64 0.97 -0.28 -2.30
CA LYS A 64 -0.23 -1.08 -2.47
C LYS A 64 -1.21 -0.39 -3.41
N LEU A 65 -1.70 -1.13 -4.41
CA LEU A 65 -2.66 -0.59 -5.35
C LEU A 65 -4.07 -0.66 -4.77
N VAL A 66 -4.78 0.46 -4.85
CA VAL A 66 -6.22 0.57 -4.59
C VAL A 66 -6.94 0.94 -5.89
N ARG A 67 -8.20 0.53 -6.04
CA ARG A 67 -8.99 0.91 -7.20
C ARG A 67 -9.31 2.42 -7.13
N LYS A 68 -9.19 3.09 -8.26
CA LYS A 68 -9.57 4.49 -8.41
C LYS A 68 -11.09 4.58 -8.63
N LEU A 69 -11.77 5.49 -7.92
CA LEU A 69 -13.16 5.81 -8.22
C LEU A 69 -13.31 6.30 -9.65
N CYS A 70 -14.40 5.91 -10.30
CA CYS A 70 -14.79 6.49 -11.57
C CYS A 70 -15.09 7.97 -11.38
N ASP A 71 -14.46 8.83 -12.17
CA ASP A 71 -14.61 10.27 -12.03
C ASP A 71 -16.02 10.76 -12.43
N ASP A 72 -16.69 10.03 -13.34
CA ASP A 72 -18.00 10.41 -13.88
C ASP A 72 -19.16 10.06 -12.94
N CYS A 73 -19.07 8.94 -12.21
CA CYS A 73 -20.19 8.48 -11.37
C CYS A 73 -19.95 8.53 -9.86
N LYS A 74 -18.74 8.88 -9.41
CA LYS A 74 -18.49 9.03 -7.96
C LYS A 74 -19.44 10.03 -7.33
N GLN A 75 -19.96 9.70 -6.14
CA GLN A 75 -20.89 10.55 -5.41
C GLN A 75 -20.18 11.30 -4.29
N ALA A 76 -20.33 12.61 -4.30
CA ALA A 76 -19.89 13.47 -3.20
C ALA A 76 -20.83 13.29 -2.00
N PHE A 77 -20.26 13.23 -0.80
CA PHE A 77 -21.04 13.27 0.44
C PHE A 77 -20.33 14.10 1.51
N ARG A 78 -21.12 14.63 2.44
CA ARG A 78 -20.61 15.38 3.57
C ARG A 78 -20.26 14.40 4.70
N PRO A 79 -18.98 14.27 5.08
CA PRO A 79 -18.61 13.40 6.19
C PRO A 79 -19.08 13.96 7.51
N ASN A 80 -19.48 13.09 8.45
CA ASN A 80 -19.77 13.54 9.80
C ASN A 80 -18.46 13.79 10.60
N PRO A 81 -18.50 14.64 11.64
CA PRO A 81 -17.30 14.96 12.42
C PRO A 81 -16.62 13.76 13.08
N LEU A 82 -17.40 12.73 13.46
CA LEU A 82 -16.85 11.49 14.04
C LEU A 82 -16.01 10.71 13.03
N LEU A 83 -16.46 10.68 11.76
CA LEU A 83 -15.72 10.04 10.68
C LEU A 83 -14.39 10.78 10.41
N LEU A 84 -14.42 12.11 10.33
CA LEU A 84 -13.22 12.93 10.16
C LEU A 84 -12.21 12.67 11.27
N LYS A 85 -12.67 12.68 12.53
CA LYS A 85 -11.81 12.39 13.68
C LYS A 85 -11.21 10.97 13.60
N LYS A 86 -12.01 9.97 13.22
CA LYS A 86 -11.55 8.58 13.05
C LYS A 86 -10.50 8.43 11.95
N LEU A 87 -10.66 9.18 10.86
CA LEU A 87 -9.73 9.18 9.73
C LEU A 87 -8.54 10.12 9.95
N ARG A 88 -8.52 10.90 11.04
CA ARG A 88 -7.54 11.96 11.32
C ARG A 88 -7.46 13.00 10.20
N LEU A 89 -8.59 13.26 9.55
CA LEU A 89 -8.71 14.30 8.55
C LEU A 89 -9.01 15.65 9.22
N PRO A 90 -8.60 16.78 8.58
CA PRO A 90 -8.90 18.11 9.07
C PRO A 90 -10.41 18.31 9.22
N PRO A 91 -10.89 19.00 10.28
CA PRO A 91 -12.31 19.22 10.52
C PRO A 91 -12.99 20.08 9.44
N GLU A 92 -12.21 20.84 8.68
CA GLU A 92 -12.65 21.65 7.52
C GLU A 92 -12.91 20.81 6.26
N THR A 93 -12.60 19.51 6.27
CA THR A 93 -12.88 18.60 5.14
C THR A 93 -14.40 18.51 4.92
N SER A 94 -14.88 19.23 3.93
CA SER A 94 -16.33 19.40 3.69
C SER A 94 -16.92 18.28 2.82
N VAL A 95 -16.11 17.63 2.00
CA VAL A 95 -16.56 16.66 1.00
C VAL A 95 -15.61 15.45 0.95
N LEU A 96 -16.19 14.28 0.92
CA LEU A 96 -15.53 13.03 0.53
C LEU A 96 -16.32 12.39 -0.62
N TYR A 97 -15.72 11.40 -1.27
CA TYR A 97 -16.34 10.70 -2.39
C TYR A 97 -16.47 9.20 -2.11
N ARG A 98 -17.53 8.62 -2.65
CA ARG A 98 -17.81 7.19 -2.58
C ARG A 98 -18.30 6.65 -3.92
N ALA A 99 -18.30 5.34 -4.07
CA ALA A 99 -19.01 4.69 -5.16
C ALA A 99 -20.52 4.97 -5.07
N PRO A 100 -21.25 5.04 -6.19
CA PRO A 100 -22.70 5.09 -6.18
C PRO A 100 -23.26 3.97 -5.31
N LEU A 101 -24.28 4.29 -4.52
CA LEU A 101 -24.98 3.28 -3.76
C LEU A 101 -25.84 2.45 -4.71
N PRO A 102 -25.96 1.13 -4.47
CA PRO A 102 -26.89 0.33 -5.23
C PRO A 102 -28.31 0.90 -5.05
N PRO A 103 -29.15 0.85 -6.08
CA PRO A 103 -30.52 1.35 -5.99
C PRO A 103 -31.29 0.60 -4.89
N PRO A 104 -32.26 1.26 -4.23
CA PRO A 104 -33.15 0.60 -3.31
C PRO A 104 -33.89 -0.54 -4.04
N PRO A 105 -34.03 -1.72 -3.42
CA PRO A 105 -34.62 -2.89 -4.09
C PRO A 105 -36.12 -2.69 -4.46
N ASP A 106 -36.78 -1.73 -3.83
CA ASP A 106 -38.22 -1.48 -3.98
C ASP A 106 -38.55 -0.24 -4.85
N ASP A 107 -37.53 0.40 -5.47
CA ASP A 107 -37.74 1.53 -6.35
C ASP A 107 -37.84 1.08 -7.84
N PRO A 108 -39.02 1.08 -8.45
CA PRO A 108 -39.22 0.63 -9.83
C PRO A 108 -38.55 1.55 -10.88
N ASN A 109 -38.13 2.75 -10.49
CA ASN A 109 -37.42 3.71 -11.35
C ASN A 109 -35.93 3.79 -11.03
N ALA A 110 -35.43 2.92 -10.16
CA ALA A 110 -34.04 2.93 -9.77
C ALA A 110 -33.13 2.50 -10.92
N GLN A 111 -32.29 3.41 -11.36
CA GLN A 111 -31.29 3.12 -12.40
C GLN A 111 -30.16 2.27 -11.83
N THR A 112 -29.73 1.27 -12.58
CA THR A 112 -28.53 0.49 -12.23
C THR A 112 -27.27 1.35 -12.41
N ILE A 113 -26.16 0.94 -11.82
CA ILE A 113 -24.87 1.66 -11.99
C ILE A 113 -24.46 1.65 -13.46
N GLU A 114 -24.77 0.60 -14.19
CA GLU A 114 -24.53 0.46 -15.64
C GLU A 114 -25.31 1.49 -16.46
N GLU A 115 -26.55 1.78 -16.06
CA GLU A 115 -27.38 2.83 -16.69
C GLU A 115 -26.93 4.25 -16.29
N LEU A 116 -26.30 4.40 -15.12
CA LEU A 116 -25.84 5.69 -14.62
C LEU A 116 -24.49 6.14 -15.22
N CYS A 117 -23.68 5.20 -15.71
CA CYS A 117 -22.33 5.52 -16.16
C CYS A 117 -21.86 4.54 -17.25
N ALA A 118 -21.72 5.06 -18.44
CA ALA A 118 -21.21 4.31 -19.58
C ALA A 118 -19.68 4.10 -19.55
N ASP A 119 -18.95 4.88 -18.73
CA ASP A 119 -17.48 4.83 -18.67
C ASP A 119 -16.95 3.67 -17.82
N CYS A 120 -17.71 3.23 -16.82
CA CYS A 120 -17.24 2.22 -15.86
C CYS A 120 -17.95 0.86 -15.96
N ASP A 121 -18.84 0.65 -16.95
CA ASP A 121 -19.55 -0.62 -17.20
C ASP A 121 -20.17 -1.23 -15.91
N GLY A 122 -20.82 -0.42 -15.09
CA GLY A 122 -21.44 -0.84 -13.84
C GLY A 122 -20.47 -1.12 -12.68
N VAL A 123 -19.17 -1.02 -12.90
CA VAL A 123 -18.15 -1.13 -11.84
C VAL A 123 -17.66 0.27 -11.52
N PRO A 124 -18.08 0.89 -10.39
CA PRO A 124 -17.82 2.31 -10.10
C PRO A 124 -16.35 2.62 -9.77
N TYR A 125 -15.44 1.88 -10.36
CA TYR A 125 -13.99 2.03 -10.24
C TYR A 125 -13.34 1.85 -11.61
N HIS A 126 -12.51 2.81 -11.99
CA HIS A 126 -11.75 2.78 -13.25
C HIS A 126 -10.26 2.98 -12.98
N GLY A 127 -9.44 1.98 -13.29
CA GLY A 127 -8.00 2.01 -13.05
C GLY A 127 -7.61 1.81 -11.59
N ARG A 128 -6.36 2.10 -11.29
CA ARG A 128 -5.76 1.95 -9.95
C ARG A 128 -4.86 3.12 -9.64
N VAL A 129 -4.69 3.41 -8.35
CA VAL A 129 -3.74 4.35 -7.81
C VAL A 129 -2.94 3.67 -6.70
N ALA A 130 -1.66 4.02 -6.57
CA ALA A 130 -0.81 3.46 -5.54
C ALA A 130 -0.88 4.29 -4.25
N ALA A 131 -1.03 3.60 -3.12
CA ALA A 131 -0.70 4.14 -1.81
C ALA A 131 0.72 3.71 -1.46
N PHE A 132 1.48 4.60 -0.84
CA PHE A 132 2.89 4.39 -0.50
C PHE A 132 3.12 4.45 1.01
N GLU A 133 4.07 3.68 1.46
CA GLU A 133 4.69 3.78 2.77
C GLU A 133 6.18 3.96 2.57
N MET A 134 6.75 4.95 3.22
CA MET A 134 8.18 5.24 3.11
C MET A 134 8.82 5.10 4.49
N PHE A 135 9.73 4.17 4.60
CA PHE A 135 10.65 4.04 5.71
C PHE A 135 11.97 4.69 5.33
N GLU A 136 12.43 5.63 6.12
CA GLU A 136 13.73 6.27 5.98
C GLU A 136 14.61 5.92 7.17
N MET A 137 15.88 5.59 6.93
CA MET A 137 16.85 5.28 7.96
C MET A 137 17.41 6.58 8.55
N THR A 138 16.60 7.27 9.36
CA THR A 138 17.02 8.44 10.13
C THR A 138 18.00 8.05 11.25
N ASP A 139 18.68 9.00 11.87
CA ASP A 139 19.59 8.68 12.98
C ASP A 139 18.83 8.11 14.19
N THR A 140 17.63 8.61 14.48
CA THR A 140 16.74 8.04 15.49
C THR A 140 16.28 6.62 15.15
N MET A 141 16.01 6.34 13.87
CA MET A 141 15.67 5.00 13.40
C MET A 141 16.85 4.03 13.51
N LYS A 142 18.09 4.50 13.29
CA LYS A 142 19.29 3.68 13.48
C LYS A 142 19.40 3.17 14.93
N GLU A 143 19.07 4.00 15.92
CA GLU A 143 19.08 3.60 17.33
C GLU A 143 18.05 2.49 17.59
N VAL A 144 16.84 2.61 17.03
CA VAL A 144 15.80 1.57 17.14
C VAL A 144 16.25 0.27 16.50
N VAL A 145 16.86 0.35 15.32
CA VAL A 145 17.35 -0.83 14.59
C VAL A 145 18.51 -1.49 15.32
N ALA A 146 19.45 -0.71 15.86
CA ALA A 146 20.58 -1.22 16.66
C ALA A 146 20.10 -1.94 17.93
N ASN A 147 19.00 -1.48 18.54
CA ASN A 147 18.42 -2.06 19.77
C ASN A 147 17.47 -3.25 19.52
N GLY A 148 17.49 -3.85 18.34
CA GLY A 148 16.79 -5.11 18.05
C GLY A 148 15.65 -5.02 17.05
N ALA A 149 15.37 -3.87 16.46
CA ALA A 149 14.43 -3.69 15.36
C ALA A 149 13.04 -4.33 15.56
N ALA A 150 12.47 -4.20 16.78
CA ALA A 150 11.12 -4.68 17.06
C ALA A 150 10.11 -4.01 16.11
N PRO A 151 9.19 -4.76 15.47
CA PRO A 151 8.28 -4.20 14.47
C PRO A 151 7.45 -3.02 14.96
N ASP A 152 6.97 -3.08 16.20
CA ASP A 152 6.18 -2.00 16.79
C ASP A 152 7.04 -0.77 17.07
N ALA A 153 8.28 -0.94 17.55
CA ALA A 153 9.22 0.17 17.78
C ALA A 153 9.60 0.87 16.47
N ILE A 154 9.84 0.12 15.39
CA ILE A 154 10.06 0.68 14.05
C ILE A 154 8.85 1.50 13.62
N ARG A 155 7.64 0.98 13.78
CA ARG A 155 6.42 1.68 13.39
C ARG A 155 6.18 2.95 14.21
N GLU A 156 6.39 2.89 15.51
CA GLU A 156 6.28 4.04 16.39
C GLU A 156 7.28 5.12 16.02
N GLN A 157 8.53 4.74 15.75
CA GLN A 157 9.56 5.68 15.33
C GLN A 157 9.26 6.29 13.96
N MET A 158 8.77 5.50 12.99
CA MET A 158 8.32 6.05 11.70
C MET A 158 7.28 7.16 11.89
N LEU A 159 6.30 6.94 12.78
CA LEU A 159 5.28 7.95 13.07
C LEU A 159 5.84 9.17 13.80
N ALA A 160 6.78 8.97 14.73
CA ALA A 160 7.46 10.06 15.46
C ALA A 160 8.31 10.92 14.53
N ASP A 161 8.97 10.31 13.56
CA ASP A 161 9.77 10.98 12.52
C ASP A 161 8.90 11.63 11.42
N GLY A 162 7.56 11.52 11.51
CA GLY A 162 6.64 12.06 10.49
C GLY A 162 6.62 11.30 9.17
N GLN A 163 7.13 10.07 9.15
CA GLN A 163 7.16 9.24 7.94
C GLN A 163 5.76 8.73 7.59
N THR A 164 5.51 8.58 6.29
CA THR A 164 4.19 8.19 5.78
C THR A 164 3.99 6.68 5.87
N THR A 165 2.86 6.25 6.42
CA THR A 165 2.43 4.84 6.38
C THR A 165 1.41 4.60 5.25
N LEU A 166 1.28 3.34 4.80
CA LEU A 166 0.26 2.96 3.80
C LEU A 166 -1.15 3.43 4.18
N GLN A 167 -1.49 3.39 5.46
CA GLN A 167 -2.81 3.83 5.94
C GLN A 167 -2.99 5.34 5.84
N ILE A 168 -1.96 6.12 6.21
CA ILE A 168 -1.99 7.58 6.11
C ILE A 168 -2.13 7.99 4.65
N ASP A 169 -1.32 7.42 3.76
CA ASP A 169 -1.37 7.76 2.34
C ASP A 169 -2.68 7.32 1.67
N ALA A 170 -3.20 6.14 2.03
CA ALA A 170 -4.50 5.69 1.54
C ALA A 170 -5.64 6.64 1.97
N ILE A 171 -5.61 7.18 3.20
CA ILE A 171 -6.59 8.17 3.67
C ILE A 171 -6.41 9.50 2.92
N ARG A 172 -5.18 9.91 2.61
CA ARG A 172 -4.93 11.07 1.72
C ARG A 172 -5.60 10.89 0.35
N LEU A 173 -5.49 9.70 -0.26
CA LEU A 173 -6.15 9.38 -1.53
C LEU A 173 -7.68 9.42 -1.42
N VAL A 174 -8.26 9.06 -0.26
CA VAL A 174 -9.71 9.22 0.01
C VAL A 174 -10.07 10.70 0.10
N ALA A 175 -9.30 11.51 0.81
CA ALA A 175 -9.53 12.94 0.92
C ALA A 175 -9.44 13.67 -0.43
N GLU A 176 -8.54 13.21 -1.32
CA GLU A 176 -8.40 13.69 -2.69
C GLU A 176 -9.51 13.20 -3.64
N GLY A 177 -10.41 12.35 -3.17
CA GLY A 177 -11.47 11.76 -4.00
C GLY A 177 -10.99 10.81 -5.09
N LYS A 178 -9.77 10.26 -4.95
CA LYS A 178 -9.18 9.30 -5.88
C LYS A 178 -9.65 7.88 -5.63
N THR A 179 -9.99 7.54 -4.39
CA THR A 179 -10.52 6.23 -3.99
C THR A 179 -11.58 6.41 -2.92
N SER A 180 -12.27 5.33 -2.57
CA SER A 180 -13.28 5.36 -1.52
C SER A 180 -12.78 4.75 -0.21
N LEU A 181 -13.45 5.10 0.90
CA LEU A 181 -13.15 4.52 2.19
C LEU A 181 -13.40 3.01 2.22
N GLU A 182 -14.45 2.55 1.54
CA GLU A 182 -14.79 1.13 1.41
C GLU A 182 -13.67 0.35 0.72
N GLU A 183 -13.09 0.94 -0.33
CA GLU A 183 -11.97 0.32 -1.06
C GLU A 183 -10.71 0.24 -0.18
N VAL A 184 -10.42 1.29 0.58
CA VAL A 184 -9.32 1.27 1.56
C VAL A 184 -9.56 0.19 2.61
N GLN A 185 -10.76 0.12 3.20
CA GLN A 185 -11.11 -0.92 4.16
C GLN A 185 -10.97 -2.32 3.55
N ARG A 186 -11.48 -2.53 2.33
CA ARG A 186 -11.36 -3.81 1.62
C ARG A 186 -9.92 -4.23 1.39
N THR A 187 -9.05 -3.27 1.07
CA THR A 187 -7.66 -3.53 0.67
C THR A 187 -6.74 -3.72 1.87
N PHE A 188 -7.01 -3.02 2.98
CA PHE A 188 -6.19 -3.03 4.19
C PHE A 188 -6.80 -3.84 5.34
N ALA A 189 -8.01 -4.41 5.16
CA ALA A 189 -8.56 -5.35 6.14
C ALA A 189 -7.57 -6.50 6.37
N PRO A 190 -7.33 -6.92 7.61
CA PRO A 190 -6.52 -8.10 7.90
C PRO A 190 -7.12 -9.27 7.12
N GLY A 191 -6.31 -9.88 6.26
CA GLY A 191 -6.77 -10.79 5.22
C GLY A 191 -7.50 -12.00 5.76
N VAL A 192 -8.77 -12.09 5.49
CA VAL A 192 -9.37 -13.39 5.16
C VAL A 192 -8.73 -13.78 3.83
N ALA A 193 -7.79 -14.72 3.88
CA ALA A 193 -7.15 -15.27 2.69
C ALA A 193 -8.26 -15.76 1.74
N LYS A 194 -8.60 -14.94 0.74
CA LYS A 194 -9.52 -15.38 -0.32
C LYS A 194 -8.83 -16.55 -1.00
N LYS A 195 -9.27 -17.78 -0.71
CA LYS A 195 -8.95 -18.96 -1.53
C LYS A 195 -9.21 -18.55 -2.98
N ARG A 196 -8.14 -18.43 -3.77
CA ARG A 196 -8.29 -18.25 -5.23
C ARG A 196 -9.16 -19.40 -5.70
N PRO A 197 -10.27 -19.14 -6.43
CA PRO A 197 -11.03 -20.22 -7.02
C PRO A 197 -10.06 -21.03 -7.88
N ALA A 198 -10.01 -22.33 -7.65
CA ALA A 198 -9.18 -23.24 -8.43
C ALA A 198 -9.58 -23.07 -9.90
N LYS A 199 -8.64 -22.67 -10.77
CA LYS A 199 -8.86 -22.66 -12.20
C LYS A 199 -9.33 -24.06 -12.59
N ALA A 200 -10.57 -24.16 -13.08
CA ALA A 200 -11.09 -25.40 -13.63
C ALA A 200 -10.11 -25.90 -14.71
N ARG A 201 -9.57 -27.09 -14.52
CA ARG A 201 -8.76 -27.76 -15.54
C ARG A 201 -9.62 -27.93 -16.79
N PRO A 202 -9.15 -27.56 -17.97
CA PRO A 202 -9.87 -27.86 -19.19
C PRO A 202 -10.03 -29.38 -19.32
N LYS A 203 -11.25 -29.84 -19.62
CA LYS A 203 -11.50 -31.25 -19.91
C LYS A 203 -10.70 -31.68 -21.15
N PRO A 204 -10.06 -32.85 -21.11
CA PRO A 204 -9.41 -33.38 -22.30
C PRO A 204 -10.45 -33.63 -23.42
N PRO A 205 -10.05 -33.49 -24.70
CA PRO A 205 -10.93 -33.73 -25.80
C PRO A 205 -11.38 -35.22 -25.82
N ALA A 206 -12.67 -35.41 -26.04
CA ALA A 206 -13.21 -36.75 -26.22
C ALA A 206 -12.61 -37.41 -27.48
N LYS A 207 -12.21 -38.68 -27.32
CA LYS A 207 -11.77 -39.54 -28.45
C LYS A 207 -12.94 -39.93 -29.31
#